data_8d79504099032bd61dfeea145b1e3daf
#
_entry.id   8d79504099032bd61dfeea145b1e3daf
#
_cell.length_a   1.000
_cell.length_b   1.000
_cell.length_c   1.000
_cell.angle_alpha   90.00
_cell.angle_beta   90.00
_cell.angle_gamma   90.00
#
_symmetry.space_group_name_H-M   'P 1'
#
loop_
_entity.id
_entity.type
_entity.pdbx_description
1 polymer ?
#
loop_
_entity_poly.entity_id
_entity_poly.type
_entity_poly.pdbx_seq_one_letter_code
_entity_poly.pdbx_strand_id
1 'polypeptide(L)'
;MTLEELKSVGGILTSFLCMFGMCFETIAGRRLLKVYVQGQLSDLQRKNCEAIALELDVAPRTLQRFLESIKWDEQRLRNRIQEIVVKDHAHPEAIGLIDESGMHKSGHETAGVVRQYNGNRGKIENCIVSVHLGYSALGFQAILDSQLYLPKEWASDPDRRKKAYVPEDVEFKTKPQIAMDMIDHALKNGLTVAWWTFDEFYGRDSKFLDALDIKEQRFVCEIPNNTRVWTAKPDVLRHEEHPGPGQPKKTPRVDDSQPPREVYSLLKHSHNFMLQTWQKYVIKDTDKGPEVWKIKHLTVWRQTNSGLPSTRCTLIVARSVRTNETKFFLCNKVAGENGVTLRGLLRVAFGRWVIEAEFRISKEELGLDHLEARGWR
;
A
#
# COMPACT_ATOMS: atom_id res chain seq x y z
N MET A 1 -4.45 -5.13 -32.53
CA MET A 1 -5.88 -4.82 -32.31
C MET A 1 -6.54 -4.63 -33.68
N THR A 2 -7.53 -5.38 -34.02
CA THR A 2 -8.25 -5.31 -35.29
C THR A 2 -9.28 -4.17 -35.27
N LEU A 3 -9.80 -3.79 -36.45
CA LEU A 3 -10.83 -2.75 -36.57
C LEU A 3 -12.16 -3.14 -35.87
N GLU A 4 -12.45 -4.43 -35.77
CA GLU A 4 -13.61 -4.98 -35.04
C GLU A 4 -13.40 -4.92 -33.53
N GLU A 5 -12.19 -5.23 -33.05
CA GLU A 5 -11.83 -5.06 -31.64
C GLU A 5 -11.92 -3.60 -31.21
N LEU A 6 -11.43 -2.66 -32.03
CA LEU A 6 -11.58 -1.21 -31.79
C LEU A 6 -13.04 -0.76 -31.70
N LYS A 7 -13.91 -1.25 -32.60
CA LYS A 7 -15.34 -0.94 -32.53
C LYS A 7 -16.02 -1.51 -31.30
N SER A 8 -15.53 -2.64 -30.78
CA SER A 8 -16.10 -3.29 -29.59
C SER A 8 -15.70 -2.61 -28.28
N VAL A 9 -14.57 -1.87 -28.23
CA VAL A 9 -14.05 -1.23 -27.01
C VAL A 9 -15.08 -0.30 -26.35
N GLY A 10 -15.82 0.49 -27.13
CA GLY A 10 -16.88 1.38 -26.62
C GLY A 10 -18.02 0.61 -25.94
N GLY A 11 -18.37 -0.57 -26.48
CA GLY A 11 -19.36 -1.47 -25.91
C GLY A 11 -18.88 -2.11 -24.62
N ILE A 12 -17.63 -2.57 -24.59
CA ILE A 12 -16.98 -3.15 -23.41
C ILE A 12 -16.94 -2.13 -22.27
N LEU A 13 -16.47 -0.91 -22.55
CA LEU A 13 -16.43 0.18 -21.57
C LEU A 13 -17.83 0.49 -21.04
N THR A 14 -18.83 0.58 -21.92
CA THR A 14 -20.21 0.85 -21.49
C THR A 14 -20.73 -0.26 -20.58
N SER A 15 -20.51 -1.53 -20.94
CA SER A 15 -20.92 -2.68 -20.13
C SER A 15 -20.21 -2.69 -18.77
N PHE A 16 -18.91 -2.40 -18.74
CA PHE A 16 -18.16 -2.27 -17.51
C PHE A 16 -18.70 -1.16 -16.60
N LEU A 17 -18.94 0.04 -17.14
CA LEU A 17 -19.46 1.16 -16.37
C LEU A 17 -20.91 0.93 -15.88
N CYS A 18 -21.70 0.13 -16.59
CA CYS A 18 -23.03 -0.27 -16.12
C CYS A 18 -23.00 -1.06 -14.79
N MET A 19 -21.90 -1.78 -14.51
CA MET A 19 -21.72 -2.50 -13.24
C MET A 19 -21.67 -1.57 -12.01
N PHE A 20 -21.39 -0.29 -12.22
CA PHE A 20 -21.36 0.75 -11.19
C PHE A 20 -22.62 1.62 -11.16
N GLY A 21 -23.59 1.35 -12.02
CA GLY A 21 -24.82 2.15 -12.13
C GLY A 21 -25.58 2.31 -10.82
N MET A 22 -25.49 1.32 -9.94
CA MET A 22 -26.12 1.32 -8.62
C MET A 22 -25.49 2.28 -7.60
N CYS A 23 -24.26 2.77 -7.88
CA CYS A 23 -23.56 3.75 -7.04
C CYS A 23 -24.08 5.18 -7.28
N PHE A 24 -24.92 5.38 -8.29
CA PHE A 24 -25.44 6.69 -8.70
C PHE A 24 -26.95 6.66 -8.72
N GLU A 25 -27.60 7.50 -7.92
CA GLU A 25 -29.05 7.57 -7.79
C GLU A 25 -29.74 8.03 -9.09
N THR A 26 -29.10 8.91 -9.88
CA THR A 26 -29.67 9.54 -11.04
C THR A 26 -29.08 9.04 -12.37
N ILE A 27 -29.88 9.07 -13.42
CA ILE A 27 -29.44 8.79 -14.81
C ILE A 27 -28.34 9.80 -15.21
N ALA A 28 -28.47 11.06 -14.80
CA ALA A 28 -27.48 12.10 -15.06
C ALA A 28 -26.11 11.77 -14.43
N GLY A 29 -26.10 11.28 -13.20
CA GLY A 29 -24.86 10.83 -12.53
C GLY A 29 -24.16 9.70 -13.29
N ARG A 30 -24.91 8.69 -13.75
CA ARG A 30 -24.39 7.59 -14.57
C ARG A 30 -23.82 8.06 -15.90
N ARG A 31 -24.50 9.02 -16.55
CA ARG A 31 -23.99 9.65 -17.79
C ARG A 31 -22.68 10.40 -17.52
N LEU A 32 -22.60 11.17 -16.44
CA LEU A 32 -21.40 11.94 -16.11
C LEU A 32 -20.23 11.05 -15.71
N LEU A 33 -20.46 9.91 -15.04
CA LEU A 33 -19.42 8.89 -14.84
C LEU A 33 -18.82 8.45 -16.18
N LYS A 34 -19.68 8.12 -17.16
CA LYS A 34 -19.21 7.71 -18.49
C LYS A 34 -18.39 8.81 -19.16
N VAL A 35 -18.86 10.05 -19.14
CA VAL A 35 -18.15 11.21 -19.70
C VAL A 35 -16.78 11.36 -19.02
N TYR A 36 -16.74 11.32 -17.70
CA TYR A 36 -15.50 11.50 -16.95
C TYR A 36 -14.47 10.41 -17.27
N VAL A 37 -14.89 9.13 -17.26
CA VAL A 37 -14.00 8.01 -17.58
C VAL A 37 -13.56 8.03 -19.03
N GLN A 38 -14.42 8.38 -19.99
CA GLN A 38 -14.05 8.55 -21.39
C GLN A 38 -12.99 9.64 -21.56
N GLY A 39 -13.14 10.76 -20.85
CA GLY A 39 -12.14 11.84 -20.88
C GLY A 39 -10.81 11.43 -20.25
N GLN A 40 -10.83 10.61 -19.19
CA GLN A 40 -9.57 10.06 -18.63
C GLN A 40 -8.88 9.06 -19.57
N LEU A 41 -9.64 8.34 -20.39
CA LEU A 41 -9.11 7.38 -21.38
C LEU A 41 -8.77 8.03 -22.73
N SER A 42 -9.08 9.32 -22.94
CA SER A 42 -8.74 10.03 -24.16
C SER A 42 -7.24 10.38 -24.23
N ASP A 43 -6.81 10.95 -25.35
CA ASP A 43 -5.45 11.42 -25.58
C ASP A 43 -5.20 12.88 -25.13
N LEU A 44 -6.14 13.47 -24.37
CA LEU A 44 -5.96 14.79 -23.78
C LEU A 44 -4.68 14.85 -22.94
N GLN A 45 -3.84 15.83 -23.20
CA GLN A 45 -2.62 16.07 -22.43
C GLN A 45 -2.89 16.50 -20.98
N ARG A 46 -4.00 17.22 -20.75
CA ARG A 46 -4.47 17.62 -19.43
C ARG A 46 -5.87 17.11 -19.20
N LYS A 47 -6.04 16.22 -18.25
CA LYS A 47 -7.29 15.50 -17.97
C LYS A 47 -8.00 16.07 -16.73
N ASN A 48 -8.14 17.41 -16.67
CA ASN A 48 -8.96 18.07 -15.66
C ASN A 48 -10.41 18.17 -16.11
N CYS A 49 -11.32 18.54 -15.20
CA CYS A 49 -12.76 18.64 -15.50
C CYS A 49 -13.07 19.56 -16.67
N GLU A 50 -12.37 20.68 -16.82
CA GLU A 50 -12.61 21.65 -17.87
C GLU A 50 -12.25 21.07 -19.24
N ALA A 51 -11.02 20.55 -19.38
CA ALA A 51 -10.55 19.96 -20.64
C ALA A 51 -11.43 18.76 -21.06
N ILE A 52 -11.76 17.86 -20.13
CA ILE A 52 -12.63 16.72 -20.40
C ILE A 52 -14.02 17.18 -20.83
N ALA A 53 -14.58 18.18 -20.16
CA ALA A 53 -15.93 18.67 -20.45
C ALA A 53 -16.00 19.31 -21.82
N LEU A 54 -15.01 20.12 -22.19
CA LEU A 54 -14.93 20.77 -23.51
C LEU A 54 -14.76 19.74 -24.63
N GLU A 55 -13.92 18.74 -24.45
CA GLU A 55 -13.68 17.67 -25.43
C GLU A 55 -14.94 16.83 -25.70
N LEU A 56 -15.75 16.59 -24.67
CA LEU A 56 -16.94 15.75 -24.75
C LEU A 56 -18.27 16.51 -24.80
N ASP A 57 -18.21 17.80 -25.16
CA ASP A 57 -19.38 18.69 -25.33
C ASP A 57 -20.31 18.72 -24.11
N VAL A 58 -19.73 18.87 -22.93
CA VAL A 58 -20.44 19.04 -21.67
C VAL A 58 -20.03 20.36 -21.03
N ALA A 59 -20.96 21.06 -20.41
CA ALA A 59 -20.64 22.30 -19.71
C ALA A 59 -19.63 22.00 -18.55
N PRO A 60 -18.47 22.68 -18.48
CA PRO A 60 -17.42 22.42 -17.48
C PRO A 60 -17.96 22.41 -16.04
N ARG A 61 -18.85 23.35 -15.70
CA ARG A 61 -19.43 23.42 -14.36
C ARG A 61 -20.26 22.18 -14.00
N THR A 62 -20.86 21.52 -14.98
CA THR A 62 -21.63 20.27 -14.76
C THR A 62 -20.71 19.15 -14.33
N LEU A 63 -19.56 19.00 -14.99
CA LEU A 63 -18.60 17.96 -14.65
C LEU A 63 -17.85 18.27 -13.34
N GLN A 64 -17.55 19.54 -13.07
CA GLN A 64 -17.03 19.98 -11.77
C GLN A 64 -18.00 19.61 -10.63
N ARG A 65 -19.29 19.95 -10.77
CA ARG A 65 -20.31 19.59 -9.78
C ARG A 65 -20.47 18.09 -9.59
N PHE A 66 -20.24 17.30 -10.62
CA PHE A 66 -20.25 15.83 -10.51
C PHE A 66 -19.22 15.33 -9.50
N LEU A 67 -18.01 15.92 -9.46
CA LEU A 67 -16.97 15.55 -8.51
C LEU A 67 -17.08 16.27 -7.15
N GLU A 68 -17.69 17.49 -7.12
CA GLU A 68 -17.71 18.30 -5.89
C GLU A 68 -18.98 18.14 -5.06
N SER A 69 -20.15 18.02 -5.69
CA SER A 69 -21.43 18.20 -5.00
C SER A 69 -22.51 17.18 -5.33
N ILE A 70 -22.41 16.46 -6.45
CA ILE A 70 -23.37 15.39 -6.76
C ILE A 70 -23.09 14.22 -5.82
N LYS A 71 -24.11 13.82 -5.07
CA LYS A 71 -24.02 12.68 -4.15
C LYS A 71 -24.00 11.38 -4.94
N TRP A 72 -23.02 10.55 -4.68
CA TRP A 72 -22.91 9.17 -5.11
C TRP A 72 -22.26 8.35 -4.01
N ASP A 73 -22.52 7.07 -4.01
CA ASP A 73 -22.08 6.17 -2.95
C ASP A 73 -20.66 5.65 -3.22
N GLU A 74 -19.68 6.37 -2.66
CA GLU A 74 -18.26 6.03 -2.79
C GLU A 74 -17.92 4.68 -2.17
N GLN A 75 -18.53 4.37 -1.02
CA GLN A 75 -18.29 3.10 -0.34
C GLN A 75 -18.82 1.94 -1.19
N ARG A 76 -20.00 2.11 -1.79
CA ARG A 76 -20.57 1.11 -2.69
C ARG A 76 -19.73 0.95 -3.95
N LEU A 77 -19.14 2.01 -4.46
CA LEU A 77 -18.25 1.94 -5.62
C LEU A 77 -16.97 1.14 -5.27
N ARG A 78 -16.33 1.41 -4.13
CA ARG A 78 -15.18 0.65 -3.65
C ARG A 78 -15.53 -0.83 -3.42
N ASN A 79 -16.66 -1.10 -2.79
CA ASN A 79 -17.15 -2.48 -2.62
C ASN A 79 -17.29 -3.17 -3.97
N ARG A 80 -17.89 -2.48 -4.95
CA ARG A 80 -18.13 -3.06 -6.28
C ARG A 80 -16.83 -3.39 -7.02
N ILE A 81 -15.80 -2.55 -6.92
CA ILE A 81 -14.47 -2.86 -7.47
C ILE A 81 -13.94 -4.16 -6.85
N GLN A 82 -13.96 -4.25 -5.52
CA GLN A 82 -13.47 -5.42 -4.79
C GLN A 82 -14.29 -6.68 -5.13
N GLU A 83 -15.62 -6.60 -5.20
CA GLU A 83 -16.49 -7.71 -5.62
C GLU A 83 -16.16 -8.25 -7.02
N ILE A 84 -15.89 -7.35 -7.99
CA ILE A 84 -15.49 -7.74 -9.34
C ILE A 84 -14.18 -8.52 -9.29
N VAL A 85 -13.19 -8.03 -8.55
CA VAL A 85 -11.89 -8.71 -8.43
C VAL A 85 -12.02 -10.05 -7.72
N VAL A 86 -12.79 -10.12 -6.64
CA VAL A 86 -13.06 -11.38 -5.91
C VAL A 86 -13.75 -12.40 -6.81
N LYS A 87 -14.69 -11.95 -7.63
CA LYS A 87 -15.46 -12.85 -8.50
C LYS A 87 -14.68 -13.31 -9.72
N ASP A 88 -14.02 -12.39 -10.41
CA ASP A 88 -13.53 -12.62 -11.77
C ASP A 88 -11.99 -12.79 -11.83
N HIS A 89 -11.26 -12.39 -10.78
CA HIS A 89 -9.79 -12.37 -10.74
C HIS A 89 -9.18 -12.99 -9.47
N ALA A 90 -9.97 -13.69 -8.65
CA ALA A 90 -9.44 -14.37 -7.46
C ALA A 90 -8.38 -15.40 -7.84
N HIS A 91 -7.26 -15.40 -7.13
CA HIS A 91 -6.17 -16.32 -7.37
C HIS A 91 -5.47 -16.73 -6.07
N PRO A 92 -5.12 -18.04 -5.89
CA PRO A 92 -4.51 -18.50 -4.64
C PRO A 92 -3.11 -17.92 -4.37
N GLU A 93 -2.41 -17.42 -5.39
CA GLU A 93 -1.10 -16.79 -5.25
C GLU A 93 -1.15 -15.26 -5.33
N ALA A 94 -2.34 -14.67 -5.19
CA ALA A 94 -2.50 -13.23 -5.26
C ALA A 94 -1.68 -12.50 -4.18
N ILE A 95 -1.22 -11.31 -4.52
CA ILE A 95 -0.46 -10.42 -3.63
C ILE A 95 -1.28 -9.15 -3.40
N GLY A 96 -1.54 -8.84 -2.13
CA GLY A 96 -2.06 -7.56 -1.71
C GLY A 96 -0.90 -6.57 -1.54
N LEU A 97 -1.09 -5.36 -2.03
CA LEU A 97 -0.07 -4.32 -2.12
C LEU A 97 -0.54 -3.10 -1.33
N ILE A 98 0.31 -2.57 -0.44
CA ILE A 98 0.06 -1.31 0.26
C ILE A 98 1.16 -0.34 -0.09
N ASP A 99 0.76 0.85 -0.54
CA ASP A 99 1.70 1.93 -0.80
C ASP A 99 0.99 3.29 -0.78
N GLU A 100 1.73 4.36 -0.84
CA GLU A 100 1.19 5.72 -0.86
C GLU A 100 1.61 6.48 -2.11
N SER A 101 0.76 7.43 -2.51
CA SER A 101 1.06 8.31 -3.64
C SER A 101 0.83 9.77 -3.26
N GLY A 102 1.84 10.60 -3.50
CA GLY A 102 1.78 12.04 -3.30
C GLY A 102 1.39 12.78 -4.58
N MET A 103 0.56 13.82 -4.45
CA MET A 103 0.21 14.75 -5.53
C MET A 103 0.56 16.17 -5.12
N HIS A 104 1.43 16.82 -5.90
CA HIS A 104 1.82 18.21 -5.67
C HIS A 104 0.61 19.16 -5.77
N LYS A 105 0.58 20.17 -4.89
CA LYS A 105 -0.41 21.24 -4.90
C LYS A 105 0.27 22.58 -4.70
N SER A 106 -0.05 23.56 -5.56
CA SER A 106 0.52 24.91 -5.48
C SER A 106 -0.05 25.76 -4.35
N GLY A 107 -1.31 25.47 -3.93
CA GLY A 107 -2.02 26.23 -2.90
C GLY A 107 -2.12 25.46 -1.57
N HIS A 108 -2.81 26.09 -0.59
CA HIS A 108 -2.98 25.55 0.77
C HIS A 108 -4.42 25.15 1.10
N GLU A 109 -5.34 25.32 0.15
CA GLU A 109 -6.79 25.17 0.38
C GLU A 109 -7.33 23.76 0.07
N THR A 110 -6.56 22.94 -0.67
CA THR A 110 -6.99 21.56 -0.97
C THR A 110 -7.01 20.73 0.31
N ALA A 111 -8.09 19.98 0.54
CA ALA A 111 -8.21 19.10 1.71
C ALA A 111 -6.99 18.18 1.84
N GLY A 112 -6.41 18.12 3.04
CA GLY A 112 -5.23 17.30 3.35
C GLY A 112 -3.89 17.88 2.90
N VAL A 113 -3.84 19.07 2.25
CA VAL A 113 -2.58 19.65 1.81
C VAL A 113 -1.76 20.18 2.99
N VAL A 114 -0.52 19.72 3.08
CA VAL A 114 0.51 20.23 3.99
C VAL A 114 1.88 20.13 3.32
N ARG A 115 2.87 20.81 3.90
CA ARG A 115 4.27 20.64 3.53
C ARG A 115 4.79 19.32 4.09
N GLN A 116 4.84 18.28 3.25
CA GLN A 116 5.26 16.93 3.63
C GLN A 116 6.11 16.29 2.52
N TYR A 117 6.72 15.15 2.81
CA TYR A 117 7.51 14.41 1.83
C TYR A 117 6.61 13.85 0.73
N ASN A 118 6.94 14.19 -0.51
CA ASN A 118 6.30 13.64 -1.71
C ASN A 118 7.23 12.59 -2.31
N GLY A 119 6.92 11.30 -2.10
CA GLY A 119 7.73 10.18 -2.57
C GLY A 119 7.94 10.18 -4.10
N ASN A 120 6.94 10.60 -4.88
CA ASN A 120 7.05 10.68 -6.34
C ASN A 120 8.11 11.68 -6.83
N ARG A 121 8.36 12.73 -6.06
CA ARG A 121 9.28 13.80 -6.43
C ARG A 121 10.53 13.83 -5.56
N GLY A 122 10.65 12.94 -4.58
CA GLY A 122 11.80 12.78 -3.70
C GLY A 122 12.11 14.01 -2.84
N LYS A 123 11.13 14.88 -2.55
CA LYS A 123 11.34 16.13 -1.81
C LYS A 123 10.16 16.50 -0.91
N ILE A 124 10.44 17.40 0.06
CA ILE A 124 9.41 18.00 0.91
C ILE A 124 8.80 19.21 0.18
N GLU A 125 7.50 19.14 -0.09
CA GLU A 125 6.74 20.19 -0.77
C GLU A 125 5.27 20.17 -0.33
N ASN A 126 4.50 21.18 -0.75
CA ASN A 126 3.04 21.15 -0.58
C ASN A 126 2.46 20.01 -1.42
N CYS A 127 1.90 19.04 -0.78
CA CYS A 127 1.23 17.93 -1.45
C CYS A 127 0.12 17.34 -0.60
N ILE A 128 -0.79 16.65 -1.24
CA ILE A 128 -1.69 15.70 -0.61
C ILE A 128 -1.11 14.31 -0.81
N VAL A 129 -1.40 13.41 0.13
CA VAL A 129 -0.96 12.01 0.06
C VAL A 129 -2.18 11.11 0.23
N SER A 130 -2.29 10.10 -0.60
CA SER A 130 -3.29 9.03 -0.46
C SER A 130 -2.61 7.68 -0.24
N VAL A 131 -3.23 6.86 0.61
CA VAL A 131 -2.87 5.46 0.82
C VAL A 131 -3.68 4.62 -0.14
N HIS A 132 -3.07 3.61 -0.74
CA HIS A 132 -3.69 2.76 -1.73
C HIS A 132 -3.53 1.28 -1.37
N LEU A 133 -4.57 0.52 -1.64
CA LEU A 133 -4.58 -0.93 -1.60
C LEU A 133 -4.65 -1.45 -3.02
N GLY A 134 -3.63 -2.19 -3.43
CA GLY A 134 -3.52 -2.84 -4.73
C GLY A 134 -3.67 -4.35 -4.64
N TYR A 135 -3.91 -4.96 -5.79
CA TYR A 135 -3.99 -6.40 -5.98
C TYR A 135 -3.21 -6.80 -7.23
N SER A 136 -2.49 -7.91 -7.15
CA SER A 136 -1.76 -8.46 -8.30
C SER A 136 -1.83 -9.98 -8.33
N ALA A 137 -2.25 -10.54 -9.45
CA ALA A 137 -2.27 -11.99 -9.70
C ALA A 137 -2.21 -12.31 -11.20
N LEU A 138 -1.32 -13.20 -11.62
CA LEU A 138 -1.25 -13.74 -13.00
C LEU A 138 -1.35 -12.69 -14.13
N GLY A 139 -0.67 -11.55 -13.99
CA GLY A 139 -0.73 -10.47 -14.98
C GLY A 139 -1.93 -9.54 -14.86
N PHE A 140 -2.90 -9.83 -13.98
CA PHE A 140 -3.94 -8.90 -13.60
C PHE A 140 -3.47 -8.03 -12.42
N GLN A 141 -3.71 -6.72 -12.54
CA GLN A 141 -3.31 -5.73 -11.54
C GLN A 141 -4.42 -4.69 -11.42
N ALA A 142 -4.73 -4.28 -10.20
CA ALA A 142 -5.73 -3.24 -9.96
C ALA A 142 -5.49 -2.52 -8.62
N ILE A 143 -5.81 -1.23 -8.58
CA ILE A 143 -6.01 -0.50 -7.31
C ILE A 143 -7.44 -0.79 -6.85
N LEU A 144 -7.59 -1.37 -5.65
CA LEU A 144 -8.87 -1.80 -5.09
C LEU A 144 -9.50 -0.76 -4.18
N ASP A 145 -8.66 0.06 -3.55
CA ASP A 145 -9.09 1.10 -2.64
C ASP A 145 -8.06 2.22 -2.58
N SER A 146 -8.54 3.43 -2.28
CA SER A 146 -7.71 4.62 -2.14
C SER A 146 -8.32 5.54 -1.09
N GLN A 147 -7.52 5.99 -0.11
CA GLN A 147 -8.00 6.90 0.91
C GLN A 147 -7.03 8.08 1.08
N LEU A 148 -7.59 9.30 1.05
CA LEU A 148 -6.84 10.51 1.31
C LEU A 148 -6.38 10.54 2.78
N TYR A 149 -5.10 10.79 2.99
CA TYR A 149 -4.54 11.02 4.31
C TYR A 149 -4.90 12.45 4.78
N LEU A 150 -5.58 12.55 5.93
CA LEU A 150 -5.86 13.83 6.59
C LEU A 150 -4.78 14.09 7.66
N PRO A 151 -3.82 15.01 7.42
CA PRO A 151 -2.80 15.34 8.40
C PRO A 151 -3.40 15.87 9.73
N LYS A 152 -2.63 15.71 10.82
CA LYS A 152 -3.08 16.11 12.15
C LYS A 152 -3.45 17.60 12.24
N GLU A 153 -2.71 18.46 11.52
CA GLU A 153 -2.97 19.89 11.43
C GLU A 153 -4.34 20.19 10.81
N TRP A 154 -4.78 19.38 9.85
CA TRP A 154 -6.11 19.48 9.28
C TRP A 154 -7.19 18.93 10.22
N ALA A 155 -6.92 17.79 10.84
CA ALA A 155 -7.87 17.13 11.73
C ALA A 155 -8.22 18.02 12.96
N SER A 156 -7.27 18.81 13.43
CA SER A 156 -7.43 19.71 14.59
C SER A 156 -7.94 21.11 14.26
N ASP A 157 -8.20 21.45 12.97
CA ASP A 157 -8.66 22.77 12.54
C ASP A 157 -10.11 22.70 12.01
N PRO A 158 -11.12 23.03 12.85
CA PRO A 158 -12.53 22.93 12.46
C PRO A 158 -12.92 23.88 11.30
N ASP A 159 -12.33 25.07 11.24
CA ASP A 159 -12.66 26.05 10.21
C ASP A 159 -12.13 25.61 8.85
N ARG A 160 -10.91 25.09 8.82
CA ARG A 160 -10.28 24.54 7.64
C ARG A 160 -11.02 23.30 7.13
N ARG A 161 -11.43 22.41 8.04
CA ARG A 161 -12.27 21.24 7.71
C ARG A 161 -13.58 21.64 7.08
N LYS A 162 -14.30 22.58 7.70
CA LYS A 162 -15.59 23.10 7.21
C LYS A 162 -15.45 23.71 5.82
N LYS A 163 -14.42 24.53 5.59
CA LYS A 163 -14.14 25.18 4.31
C LYS A 163 -13.86 24.18 3.19
N ALA A 164 -13.21 23.07 3.51
CA ALA A 164 -12.89 22.01 2.57
C ALA A 164 -13.91 20.86 2.55
N TYR A 165 -15.05 21.00 3.20
CA TYR A 165 -16.11 19.99 3.28
C TYR A 165 -15.65 18.63 3.80
N VAL A 166 -14.68 18.62 4.73
CA VAL A 166 -14.26 17.39 5.42
C VAL A 166 -15.39 16.94 6.35
N PRO A 167 -15.92 15.70 6.20
CA PRO A 167 -16.99 15.19 7.07
C PRO A 167 -16.61 15.22 8.55
N GLU A 168 -17.59 15.44 9.44
CA GLU A 168 -17.35 15.55 10.88
C GLU A 168 -16.84 14.26 11.51
N ASP A 169 -17.26 13.12 10.97
CA ASP A 169 -16.90 11.77 11.38
C ASP A 169 -15.50 11.34 10.92
N VAL A 170 -14.83 12.10 10.04
CA VAL A 170 -13.46 11.82 9.64
C VAL A 170 -12.49 12.22 10.76
N GLU A 171 -11.93 11.23 11.41
CA GLU A 171 -10.91 11.42 12.45
C GLU A 171 -9.49 11.29 11.88
N PHE A 172 -8.51 11.83 12.65
CA PHE A 172 -7.10 11.62 12.32
C PHE A 172 -6.75 10.14 12.45
N LYS A 173 -6.17 9.60 11.39
CA LYS A 173 -5.55 8.26 11.37
C LYS A 173 -4.15 8.36 10.77
N THR A 174 -3.22 7.60 11.32
CA THR A 174 -1.91 7.41 10.68
C THR A 174 -2.07 6.61 9.40
N LYS A 175 -1.14 6.74 8.46
CA LYS A 175 -1.18 5.97 7.20
C LYS A 175 -1.22 4.45 7.44
N PRO A 176 -0.44 3.86 8.39
CA PRO A 176 -0.62 2.44 8.73
C PRO A 176 -2.00 2.08 9.27
N GLN A 177 -2.68 2.97 10.02
CA GLN A 177 -4.07 2.74 10.44
C GLN A 177 -5.03 2.77 9.26
N ILE A 178 -4.87 3.71 8.33
CA ILE A 178 -5.65 3.75 7.08
C ILE A 178 -5.45 2.46 6.29
N ALA A 179 -4.19 2.02 6.11
CA ALA A 179 -3.86 0.78 5.43
C ALA A 179 -4.54 -0.44 6.08
N MET A 180 -4.56 -0.50 7.41
CA MET A 180 -5.21 -1.59 8.14
C MET A 180 -6.73 -1.58 7.94
N ASP A 181 -7.37 -0.41 8.00
CA ASP A 181 -8.80 -0.28 7.74
C ASP A 181 -9.18 -0.75 6.32
N MET A 182 -8.33 -0.41 5.33
CA MET A 182 -8.52 -0.85 3.93
C MET A 182 -8.35 -2.38 3.79
N ILE A 183 -7.36 -2.97 4.47
CA ILE A 183 -7.17 -4.43 4.53
C ILE A 183 -8.40 -5.09 5.15
N ASP A 184 -8.86 -4.60 6.30
CA ASP A 184 -10.04 -5.13 7.00
C ASP A 184 -11.29 -5.06 6.13
N HIS A 185 -11.48 -3.94 5.44
CA HIS A 185 -12.58 -3.74 4.52
C HIS A 185 -12.51 -4.73 3.34
N ALA A 186 -11.35 -4.91 2.73
CA ALA A 186 -11.16 -5.83 1.62
C ALA A 186 -11.37 -7.30 2.04
N LEU A 187 -10.84 -7.71 3.20
CA LEU A 187 -11.07 -9.05 3.75
C LEU A 187 -12.56 -9.29 4.04
N LYS A 188 -13.27 -8.29 4.58
CA LYS A 188 -14.72 -8.36 4.81
C LYS A 188 -15.52 -8.53 3.52
N ASN A 189 -15.04 -7.95 2.42
CA ASN A 189 -15.64 -8.10 1.09
C ASN A 189 -15.22 -9.41 0.39
N GLY A 190 -14.52 -10.32 1.09
CA GLY A 190 -14.14 -11.63 0.59
C GLY A 190 -12.83 -11.67 -0.19
N LEU A 191 -12.04 -10.58 -0.21
CA LEU A 191 -10.72 -10.62 -0.83
C LEU A 191 -9.82 -11.60 -0.11
N THR A 192 -9.16 -12.47 -0.88
CA THR A 192 -8.15 -13.39 -0.37
C THR A 192 -6.84 -13.13 -1.10
N VAL A 193 -5.76 -13.03 -0.35
CA VAL A 193 -4.40 -12.92 -0.88
C VAL A 193 -3.48 -13.92 -0.19
N ALA A 194 -2.50 -14.44 -0.92
CA ALA A 194 -1.49 -15.31 -0.33
C ALA A 194 -0.55 -14.54 0.59
N TRP A 195 -0.26 -13.29 0.23
CA TRP A 195 0.70 -12.44 0.90
C TRP A 195 0.32 -10.97 0.77
N TRP A 196 0.63 -10.18 1.82
CA TRP A 196 0.70 -8.73 1.76
C TRP A 196 2.14 -8.29 1.58
N THR A 197 2.35 -7.21 0.81
CA THR A 197 3.67 -6.57 0.70
C THR A 197 3.54 -5.05 0.73
N PHE A 198 4.53 -4.41 1.34
CA PHE A 198 4.59 -2.97 1.53
C PHE A 198 6.04 -2.54 1.77
N ASP A 199 6.27 -1.25 1.70
CA ASP A 199 7.60 -0.64 1.81
C ASP A 199 8.10 -0.54 3.27
N GLU A 200 9.29 0.04 3.41
CA GLU A 200 9.95 0.28 4.70
C GLU A 200 9.13 1.19 5.63
N PHE A 201 8.33 2.11 5.07
CA PHE A 201 7.52 3.01 5.89
C PHE A 201 6.49 2.25 6.73
N TYR A 202 5.81 1.27 6.14
CA TYR A 202 4.89 0.37 6.85
C TYR A 202 5.64 -0.72 7.60
N GLY A 203 6.74 -1.22 7.04
CA GLY A 203 7.55 -2.30 7.63
C GLY A 203 8.24 -1.92 8.95
N ARG A 204 8.42 -0.64 9.24
CA ARG A 204 8.93 -0.14 10.53
C ARG A 204 7.87 -0.05 11.62
N ASP A 205 6.58 -0.05 11.27
CA ASP A 205 5.50 0.09 12.24
C ASP A 205 5.15 -1.26 12.89
N SER A 206 5.70 -1.49 14.09
CA SER A 206 5.47 -2.73 14.83
C SER A 206 3.99 -2.97 15.15
N LYS A 207 3.17 -1.91 15.34
CA LYS A 207 1.72 -2.05 15.59
C LYS A 207 1.01 -2.58 14.36
N PHE A 208 1.39 -2.09 13.18
CA PHE A 208 0.84 -2.57 11.91
C PHE A 208 1.19 -4.04 11.66
N LEU A 209 2.47 -4.43 11.88
CA LEU A 209 2.91 -5.81 11.74
C LEU A 209 2.24 -6.74 12.76
N ASP A 210 2.08 -6.30 14.02
CA ASP A 210 1.38 -7.06 15.06
C ASP A 210 -0.10 -7.27 14.71
N ALA A 211 -0.76 -6.25 14.15
CA ALA A 211 -2.14 -6.35 13.72
C ALA A 211 -2.32 -7.36 12.58
N LEU A 212 -1.40 -7.42 11.62
CA LEU A 212 -1.39 -8.45 10.57
C LEU A 212 -1.17 -9.84 11.15
N ASP A 213 -0.26 -10.00 12.12
CA ASP A 213 -0.03 -11.28 12.79
C ASP A 213 -1.28 -11.76 13.56
N ILE A 214 -1.96 -10.87 14.29
CA ILE A 214 -3.21 -11.18 15.01
C ILE A 214 -4.32 -11.62 14.05
N LYS A 215 -4.37 -11.06 12.85
CA LYS A 215 -5.32 -11.41 11.79
C LYS A 215 -4.86 -12.62 10.96
N GLU A 216 -3.77 -13.28 11.35
CA GLU A 216 -3.17 -14.40 10.63
C GLU A 216 -2.81 -14.09 9.15
N GLN A 217 -2.64 -12.81 8.83
CA GLN A 217 -2.26 -12.38 7.49
C GLN A 217 -0.76 -12.58 7.28
N ARG A 218 -0.39 -13.20 6.14
CA ARG A 218 1.01 -13.40 5.77
C ARG A 218 1.54 -12.14 5.10
N PHE A 219 2.77 -11.75 5.45
CA PHE A 219 3.40 -10.60 4.79
C PHE A 219 4.88 -10.84 4.50
N VAL A 220 5.37 -10.15 3.47
CA VAL A 220 6.78 -9.91 3.20
C VAL A 220 6.94 -8.41 2.97
N CYS A 221 7.69 -7.73 3.83
CA CYS A 221 7.85 -6.28 3.74
C CYS A 221 9.31 -5.86 3.76
N GLU A 222 9.62 -4.73 3.13
CA GLU A 222 10.90 -4.06 3.31
C GLU A 222 10.96 -3.45 4.72
N ILE A 223 12.11 -3.55 5.39
CA ILE A 223 12.32 -3.03 6.74
C ILE A 223 13.59 -2.18 6.81
N PRO A 224 13.65 -1.18 7.70
CA PRO A 224 14.87 -0.38 7.89
C PRO A 224 16.03 -1.24 8.42
N ASN A 225 17.22 -0.79 8.09
CA ASN A 225 18.47 -1.46 8.46
C ASN A 225 18.75 -1.51 9.99
N ASN A 226 18.07 -0.66 10.77
CA ASN A 226 18.12 -0.60 12.22
C ASN A 226 16.98 -1.39 12.90
N THR A 227 16.19 -2.14 12.15
CA THR A 227 15.16 -3.02 12.71
C THR A 227 15.78 -4.03 13.67
N ARG A 228 15.16 -4.19 14.85
CA ARG A 228 15.68 -5.04 15.90
C ARG A 228 15.05 -6.42 15.88
N VAL A 229 15.90 -7.45 15.94
CA VAL A 229 15.51 -8.86 15.93
C VAL A 229 16.40 -9.70 16.84
N TRP A 230 15.93 -10.87 17.23
CA TRP A 230 16.72 -11.91 17.89
C TRP A 230 17.02 -13.06 16.91
N THR A 231 18.21 -13.62 16.98
CA THR A 231 18.61 -14.82 16.20
C THR A 231 18.35 -16.14 16.93
N ALA A 232 18.00 -16.07 18.21
CA ALA A 232 17.46 -17.14 19.02
C ALA A 232 16.27 -16.60 19.80
N LYS A 233 15.28 -17.43 20.11
CA LYS A 233 14.12 -17.01 20.91
C LYS A 233 14.60 -16.57 22.30
N PRO A 234 14.40 -15.30 22.69
CA PRO A 234 14.80 -14.85 24.00
C PRO A 234 13.84 -15.36 25.07
N ASP A 235 14.33 -15.43 26.31
CA ASP A 235 13.52 -15.75 27.47
C ASP A 235 12.61 -14.58 27.84
N VAL A 236 11.35 -14.90 28.14
CA VAL A 236 10.34 -13.93 28.54
C VAL A 236 10.06 -14.09 30.01
N LEU A 237 10.51 -13.13 30.80
CA LEU A 237 10.25 -13.08 32.24
C LEU A 237 8.82 -12.62 32.50
N ARG A 238 8.09 -13.40 33.32
CA ARG A 238 6.75 -13.08 33.81
C ARG A 238 6.84 -12.50 35.24
N HIS A 239 5.76 -11.88 35.68
CA HIS A 239 5.69 -11.26 37.02
C HIS A 239 6.11 -12.21 38.16
N GLU A 240 5.69 -13.48 38.07
CA GLU A 240 5.95 -14.52 39.07
C GLU A 240 7.43 -15.01 39.08
N GLU A 241 8.19 -14.70 38.03
CA GLU A 241 9.57 -15.17 37.80
C GLU A 241 10.62 -14.08 38.11
N HIS A 242 10.22 -12.98 38.82
CA HIS A 242 11.14 -11.89 39.12
C HIS A 242 11.60 -11.89 40.59
N PRO A 243 12.70 -12.56 40.90
CA PRO A 243 13.21 -12.71 42.27
C PRO A 243 14.06 -11.53 42.76
N GLY A 244 14.04 -10.37 42.09
CA GLY A 244 14.91 -9.22 42.42
C GLY A 244 14.30 -8.26 43.44
N PRO A 245 15.14 -7.39 44.09
CA PRO A 245 14.63 -6.32 44.96
C PRO A 245 13.90 -5.25 44.11
N GLY A 246 12.78 -4.75 44.65
CA GLY A 246 11.96 -3.72 44.02
C GLY A 246 10.53 -4.18 43.74
N GLN A 247 9.67 -3.24 43.29
CA GLN A 247 8.29 -3.57 42.96
C GLN A 247 8.25 -4.49 41.72
N PRO A 248 7.61 -5.67 41.79
CA PRO A 248 7.53 -6.59 40.65
C PRO A 248 6.92 -5.92 39.42
N LYS A 249 7.59 -6.03 38.27
CA LYS A 249 7.05 -5.52 37.00
C LYS A 249 5.83 -6.35 36.60
N LYS A 250 4.68 -5.72 36.43
CA LYS A 250 3.40 -6.39 36.13
C LYS A 250 3.28 -6.90 34.70
N THR A 251 4.15 -6.43 33.79
CA THR A 251 4.09 -6.80 32.36
C THR A 251 5.22 -7.77 32.00
N PRO A 252 4.96 -8.77 31.14
CA PRO A 252 6.01 -9.61 30.59
C PRO A 252 7.09 -8.78 29.90
N ARG A 253 8.36 -9.20 30.01
CA ARG A 253 9.50 -8.54 29.38
C ARG A 253 10.55 -9.57 28.99
N VAL A 254 11.38 -9.22 28.01
CA VAL A 254 12.56 -10.04 27.69
C VAL A 254 13.63 -9.84 28.76
N ASP A 255 14.42 -10.87 29.02
CA ASP A 255 15.60 -10.79 29.89
C ASP A 255 16.59 -9.77 29.33
N ASP A 256 17.03 -8.83 30.19
CA ASP A 256 17.94 -7.74 29.83
C ASP A 256 19.32 -8.25 29.34
N SER A 257 19.70 -9.50 29.66
CA SER A 257 20.91 -10.17 29.16
C SER A 257 20.81 -10.60 27.69
N GLN A 258 19.62 -10.59 27.10
CA GLN A 258 19.33 -11.03 25.74
C GLN A 258 18.75 -9.90 24.88
N PRO A 259 19.48 -8.79 24.64
CA PRO A 259 18.96 -7.66 23.87
C PRO A 259 18.80 -8.02 22.38
N PRO A 260 17.76 -7.47 21.70
CA PRO A 260 17.64 -7.62 20.26
C PRO A 260 18.76 -6.85 19.55
N ARG A 261 19.15 -7.31 18.37
CA ARG A 261 20.21 -6.72 17.55
C ARG A 261 19.65 -6.14 16.27
N GLU A 262 20.23 -5.05 15.80
CA GLU A 262 19.89 -4.46 14.50
C GLU A 262 20.28 -5.38 13.34
N VAL A 263 19.41 -5.50 12.33
CA VAL A 263 19.63 -6.38 11.18
C VAL A 263 20.91 -6.06 10.42
N TYR A 264 21.30 -4.78 10.36
CA TYR A 264 22.56 -4.38 9.74
C TYR A 264 23.78 -4.86 10.53
N SER A 265 23.71 -4.77 11.86
CA SER A 265 24.76 -5.30 12.75
C SER A 265 24.86 -6.81 12.63
N LEU A 266 23.72 -7.51 12.51
CA LEU A 266 23.72 -8.96 12.30
C LEU A 266 24.39 -9.34 10.98
N LEU A 267 24.11 -8.62 9.88
CA LEU A 267 24.75 -8.87 8.59
C LEU A 267 26.27 -8.78 8.66
N LYS A 268 26.80 -7.83 9.45
CA LYS A 268 28.25 -7.59 9.58
C LYS A 268 28.94 -8.52 10.57
N HIS A 269 28.29 -8.86 11.68
CA HIS A 269 28.96 -9.45 12.84
C HIS A 269 28.35 -10.78 13.32
N SER A 270 27.25 -11.25 12.69
CA SER A 270 26.68 -12.54 13.06
C SER A 270 27.43 -13.67 12.38
N HIS A 271 27.89 -14.63 13.16
CA HIS A 271 28.51 -15.86 12.67
C HIS A 271 27.61 -16.57 11.64
N ASN A 272 26.31 -16.61 11.92
CA ASN A 272 25.32 -17.23 11.02
C ASN A 272 25.29 -16.59 9.62
N PHE A 273 25.44 -15.26 9.50
CA PHE A 273 25.53 -14.60 8.19
C PHE A 273 26.93 -14.70 7.58
N MET A 274 28.00 -14.70 8.40
CA MET A 274 29.38 -14.79 7.90
C MET A 274 29.63 -16.12 7.20
N LEU A 275 29.11 -17.21 7.73
CA LEU A 275 29.27 -18.56 7.16
C LEU A 275 28.40 -18.81 5.93
N GLN A 276 27.35 -18.04 5.69
CA GLN A 276 26.49 -18.20 4.52
C GLN A 276 27.18 -17.66 3.26
N THR A 277 27.10 -18.44 2.19
CA THR A 277 27.44 -17.98 0.84
C THR A 277 26.30 -17.16 0.25
N TRP A 278 26.61 -16.06 -0.42
CA TRP A 278 25.64 -15.28 -1.18
C TRP A 278 25.12 -16.08 -2.36
N GLN A 279 23.80 -16.33 -2.41
CA GLN A 279 23.13 -16.99 -3.54
C GLN A 279 22.59 -15.95 -4.50
N LYS A 280 22.83 -16.13 -5.81
CA LYS A 280 22.31 -15.23 -6.85
C LYS A 280 20.91 -15.65 -7.29
N TYR A 281 20.01 -14.67 -7.38
CA TYR A 281 18.66 -14.83 -7.91
C TYR A 281 18.40 -13.79 -8.99
N VAL A 282 17.85 -14.25 -10.12
CA VAL A 282 17.26 -13.37 -11.13
C VAL A 282 15.85 -13.06 -10.66
N ILE A 283 15.55 -11.78 -10.47
CA ILE A 283 14.26 -11.31 -9.97
C ILE A 283 13.30 -11.07 -11.11
N LYS A 284 13.75 -10.34 -12.13
CA LYS A 284 13.00 -10.06 -13.36
C LYS A 284 13.94 -9.75 -14.52
N ASP A 285 13.43 -9.88 -15.72
CA ASP A 285 14.09 -9.36 -16.93
C ASP A 285 13.70 -7.89 -17.12
N THR A 286 14.67 -7.09 -17.54
CA THR A 286 14.49 -5.66 -17.85
C THR A 286 15.13 -5.35 -19.18
N ASP A 287 14.78 -4.21 -19.81
CA ASP A 287 15.38 -3.74 -21.06
C ASP A 287 16.91 -3.58 -20.97
N LYS A 288 17.45 -3.46 -19.74
CA LYS A 288 18.88 -3.35 -19.43
C LYS A 288 19.51 -4.70 -19.02
N GLY A 289 18.82 -5.81 -19.30
CA GLY A 289 19.21 -7.18 -18.91
C GLY A 289 18.61 -7.61 -17.57
N PRO A 290 18.92 -8.86 -17.12
CA PRO A 290 18.33 -9.44 -15.94
C PRO A 290 18.70 -8.68 -14.66
N GLU A 291 17.71 -8.39 -13.83
CA GLU A 291 17.91 -7.83 -12.50
C GLU A 291 18.32 -8.94 -11.53
N VAL A 292 19.59 -8.95 -11.13
CA VAL A 292 20.18 -10.00 -10.29
C VAL A 292 20.51 -9.46 -8.90
N TRP A 293 20.06 -10.20 -7.89
CA TRP A 293 20.35 -9.92 -6.48
C TRP A 293 21.08 -11.10 -5.83
N LYS A 294 22.01 -10.78 -4.92
CA LYS A 294 22.65 -11.73 -4.03
C LYS A 294 21.87 -11.78 -2.74
N ILE A 295 21.49 -12.96 -2.29
CA ILE A 295 20.57 -13.17 -1.17
C ILE A 295 21.27 -13.96 -0.07
N LYS A 296 21.04 -13.55 1.18
CA LYS A 296 21.22 -14.32 2.40
C LYS A 296 19.92 -14.27 3.21
N HIS A 297 19.66 -15.27 4.02
CA HIS A 297 18.46 -15.27 4.88
C HIS A 297 18.74 -15.96 6.21
N LEU A 298 17.93 -15.64 7.22
CA LEU A 298 18.06 -16.19 8.56
C LEU A 298 16.69 -16.25 9.23
N THR A 299 16.45 -17.30 10.03
CA THR A 299 15.28 -17.33 10.93
C THR A 299 15.55 -16.42 12.12
N VAL A 300 14.59 -15.55 12.42
CA VAL A 300 14.68 -14.55 13.49
C VAL A 300 13.35 -14.41 14.22
N TRP A 301 13.37 -13.71 15.34
CA TRP A 301 12.20 -13.21 16.05
C TRP A 301 12.25 -11.70 16.04
N ARG A 302 11.23 -11.04 15.45
CA ARG A 302 11.17 -9.57 15.48
C ARG A 302 10.75 -9.07 16.87
N GLN A 303 11.14 -7.87 17.21
CA GLN A 303 10.60 -7.18 18.36
C GLN A 303 9.20 -6.63 18.03
N THR A 304 8.18 -7.05 18.81
CA THR A 304 6.81 -6.55 18.70
C THR A 304 6.68 -5.16 19.32
N ASN A 305 5.54 -4.52 19.14
CA ASN A 305 5.25 -3.23 19.77
C ASN A 305 5.28 -3.29 21.32
N SER A 306 4.99 -4.45 21.89
CA SER A 306 5.10 -4.67 23.33
C SER A 306 6.54 -4.92 23.82
N GLY A 307 7.52 -4.97 22.91
CA GLY A 307 8.90 -5.29 23.24
C GLY A 307 9.20 -6.80 23.35
N LEU A 308 8.18 -7.65 23.16
CA LEU A 308 8.31 -9.11 23.23
C LEU A 308 8.72 -9.70 21.87
N PRO A 309 9.24 -10.94 21.83
CA PRO A 309 9.52 -11.62 20.56
C PRO A 309 8.22 -12.01 19.86
N SER A 310 8.18 -11.84 18.54
CA SER A 310 7.12 -12.35 17.66
C SER A 310 7.18 -13.88 17.52
N THR A 311 6.33 -14.44 16.67
CA THR A 311 6.55 -15.77 16.09
C THR A 311 7.82 -15.78 15.23
N ARG A 312 8.28 -16.97 14.83
CA ARG A 312 9.45 -17.11 13.94
C ARG A 312 9.20 -16.43 12.60
N CYS A 313 10.17 -15.65 12.18
CA CYS A 313 10.18 -14.87 10.95
C CYS A 313 11.37 -15.25 10.08
N THR A 314 11.30 -14.95 8.79
CA THR A 314 12.48 -14.98 7.91
C THR A 314 12.97 -13.56 7.68
N LEU A 315 14.21 -13.28 8.07
CA LEU A 315 14.95 -12.09 7.65
C LEU A 315 15.66 -12.42 6.33
N ILE A 316 15.42 -11.61 5.30
CA ILE A 316 16.08 -11.72 4.00
C ILE A 316 16.94 -10.48 3.81
N VAL A 317 18.22 -10.69 3.44
CA VAL A 317 19.14 -9.63 3.04
C VAL A 317 19.40 -9.78 1.55
N ALA A 318 19.07 -8.77 0.79
CA ALA A 318 19.25 -8.73 -0.65
C ALA A 318 20.26 -7.64 -1.02
N ARG A 319 21.27 -7.97 -1.83
CA ARG A 319 22.26 -7.04 -2.36
C ARG A 319 22.25 -7.03 -3.87
N SER A 320 21.96 -5.89 -4.48
CA SER A 320 21.98 -5.71 -5.92
C SER A 320 23.37 -6.00 -6.49
N VAL A 321 23.42 -6.81 -7.55
CA VAL A 321 24.69 -7.06 -8.25
C VAL A 321 25.15 -5.82 -9.02
N ARG A 322 24.19 -5.01 -9.49
CA ARG A 322 24.47 -3.85 -10.34
C ARG A 322 24.83 -2.59 -9.53
N THR A 323 24.03 -2.28 -8.49
CA THR A 323 24.17 -1.02 -7.72
C THR A 323 24.88 -1.21 -6.38
N ASN A 324 25.07 -2.44 -5.93
CA ASN A 324 25.54 -2.81 -4.60
C ASN A 324 24.63 -2.34 -3.44
N GLU A 325 23.45 -1.83 -3.76
CA GLU A 325 22.41 -1.49 -2.80
C GLU A 325 22.05 -2.71 -1.95
N THR A 326 21.82 -2.51 -0.67
CA THR A 326 21.41 -3.58 0.25
C THR A 326 20.04 -3.26 0.81
N LYS A 327 19.09 -4.18 0.64
CA LYS A 327 17.73 -4.14 1.18
C LYS A 327 17.54 -5.25 2.20
N PHE A 328 16.70 -4.97 3.20
CA PHE A 328 16.30 -5.92 4.22
C PHE A 328 14.80 -6.16 4.12
N PHE A 329 14.41 -7.43 4.11
CA PHE A 329 13.00 -7.81 4.11
C PHE A 329 12.70 -8.73 5.27
N LEU A 330 11.50 -8.61 5.82
CA LEU A 330 10.98 -9.44 6.88
C LEU A 330 9.73 -10.17 6.41
N CYS A 331 9.68 -11.47 6.65
CA CYS A 331 8.51 -12.31 6.41
C CYS A 331 8.06 -12.92 7.72
N ASN A 332 6.77 -12.90 8.03
CA ASN A 332 6.21 -13.53 9.23
C ASN A 332 6.01 -15.05 9.12
N LYS A 333 6.64 -15.69 8.14
CA LYS A 333 6.73 -17.15 8.01
C LYS A 333 8.19 -17.56 7.81
N VAL A 334 8.48 -18.84 8.07
CA VAL A 334 9.84 -19.39 7.96
C VAL A 334 10.05 -20.02 6.58
N ALA A 335 11.08 -19.57 5.87
CA ALA A 335 11.49 -20.16 4.60
C ALA A 335 11.92 -21.63 4.79
N GLY A 336 11.41 -22.52 3.94
CA GLY A 336 11.62 -23.97 4.03
C GLY A 336 10.56 -24.71 4.85
N GLU A 337 9.63 -24.02 5.51
CA GLU A 337 8.55 -24.64 6.29
C GLU A 337 7.18 -24.40 5.64
N ASN A 338 6.26 -25.39 5.79
CA ASN A 338 4.86 -25.29 5.35
C ASN A 338 4.66 -24.79 3.91
N GLY A 339 5.52 -25.20 2.99
CA GLY A 339 5.45 -24.82 1.57
C GLY A 339 5.97 -23.40 1.27
N VAL A 340 6.48 -22.68 2.25
CA VAL A 340 7.07 -21.34 2.07
C VAL A 340 8.48 -21.48 1.49
N THR A 341 8.67 -21.13 0.22
CA THR A 341 9.99 -21.19 -0.44
C THR A 341 10.65 -19.81 -0.45
N LEU A 342 11.98 -19.77 -0.34
CA LEU A 342 12.72 -18.51 -0.44
C LEU A 342 12.44 -17.79 -1.77
N ARG A 343 12.33 -18.55 -2.89
CA ARG A 343 12.01 -17.98 -4.19
C ARG A 343 10.62 -17.34 -4.22
N GLY A 344 9.63 -17.98 -3.57
CA GLY A 344 8.28 -17.40 -3.40
C GLY A 344 8.31 -16.10 -2.61
N LEU A 345 9.08 -16.07 -1.50
CA LEU A 345 9.24 -14.86 -0.70
C LEU A 345 9.90 -13.71 -1.49
N LEU A 346 10.91 -14.02 -2.30
CA LEU A 346 11.57 -13.02 -3.16
C LEU A 346 10.61 -12.50 -4.24
N ARG A 347 9.77 -13.37 -4.83
CA ARG A 347 8.72 -12.92 -5.76
C ARG A 347 7.78 -11.90 -5.12
N VAL A 348 7.36 -12.13 -3.87
CA VAL A 348 6.51 -11.19 -3.14
C VAL A 348 7.27 -9.93 -2.78
N ALA A 349 8.46 -10.04 -2.19
CA ALA A 349 9.29 -8.90 -1.76
C ALA A 349 9.56 -7.91 -2.89
N PHE A 350 9.93 -8.44 -4.06
CA PHE A 350 10.20 -7.63 -5.26
C PHE A 350 8.97 -7.40 -6.13
N GLY A 351 7.83 -8.05 -5.83
CA GLY A 351 6.56 -7.85 -6.54
C GLY A 351 5.89 -6.49 -6.23
N ARG A 352 6.32 -5.78 -5.19
CA ARG A 352 5.75 -4.48 -4.79
C ARG A 352 5.83 -3.41 -5.90
N TRP A 353 6.85 -3.46 -6.77
CA TRP A 353 7.01 -2.50 -7.87
C TRP A 353 5.76 -2.38 -8.77
N VAL A 354 4.89 -3.37 -8.76
CA VAL A 354 3.64 -3.38 -9.53
C VAL A 354 2.77 -2.19 -9.18
N ILE A 355 2.61 -1.86 -7.89
CA ILE A 355 1.78 -0.71 -7.48
C ILE A 355 2.41 0.63 -7.92
N GLU A 356 3.74 0.71 -7.96
CA GLU A 356 4.44 1.90 -8.49
C GLU A 356 4.19 2.08 -10.00
N ALA A 357 4.13 0.95 -10.75
CA ALA A 357 3.77 0.98 -12.17
C ALA A 357 2.31 1.43 -12.37
N GLU A 358 1.38 0.95 -11.53
CA GLU A 358 -0.02 1.40 -11.54
C GLU A 358 -0.14 2.90 -11.25
N PHE A 359 0.60 3.42 -10.28
CA PHE A 359 0.63 4.87 -10.01
C PHE A 359 1.16 5.67 -11.19
N ARG A 360 2.19 5.17 -11.87
CA ARG A 360 2.73 5.81 -13.06
C ARG A 360 1.69 5.86 -14.17
N ILE A 361 1.08 4.72 -14.52
CA ILE A 361 0.01 4.66 -15.53
C ILE A 361 -1.16 5.57 -15.13
N SER A 362 -1.59 5.52 -13.88
CA SER A 362 -2.69 6.36 -13.38
C SER A 362 -2.41 7.86 -13.53
N LYS A 363 -1.15 8.29 -13.39
CA LYS A 363 -0.77 9.70 -13.54
C LYS A 363 -0.50 10.07 -14.98
N GLU A 364 0.36 9.32 -15.67
CA GLU A 364 0.81 9.66 -17.03
C GLU A 364 -0.30 9.45 -18.05
N GLU A 365 -1.09 8.35 -17.92
CA GLU A 365 -2.10 7.98 -18.90
C GLU A 365 -3.52 8.42 -18.51
N LEU A 366 -3.87 8.39 -17.22
CA LEU A 366 -5.23 8.67 -16.76
C LEU A 366 -5.39 10.04 -16.06
N GLY A 367 -4.29 10.77 -15.84
CA GLY A 367 -4.32 12.11 -15.25
C GLY A 367 -4.71 12.15 -13.76
N LEU A 368 -4.33 11.15 -12.98
CA LEU A 368 -4.63 11.09 -11.55
C LEU A 368 -4.12 12.33 -10.79
N ASP A 369 -3.00 12.90 -11.19
CA ASP A 369 -2.41 14.12 -10.60
C ASP A 369 -2.94 15.43 -11.21
N HIS A 370 -3.80 15.35 -12.23
CA HIS A 370 -4.48 16.50 -12.83
C HIS A 370 -5.73 16.94 -12.05
N LEU A 371 -6.04 16.28 -10.93
CA LEU A 371 -7.18 16.61 -10.08
C LEU A 371 -7.02 18.00 -9.46
N GLU A 372 -7.99 18.90 -9.74
CA GLU A 372 -8.03 20.28 -9.24
C GLU A 372 -9.07 20.50 -8.14
N ALA A 373 -9.82 19.47 -7.74
CA ALA A 373 -10.77 19.53 -6.66
C ALA A 373 -10.09 20.00 -5.36
N ARG A 374 -10.74 20.93 -4.63
CA ARG A 374 -10.25 21.46 -3.36
C ARG A 374 -10.93 20.81 -2.16
N GLY A 375 -12.15 20.33 -2.35
CA GLY A 375 -12.92 19.65 -1.31
C GLY A 375 -12.39 18.25 -1.00
N TRP A 376 -12.87 17.72 0.12
CA TRP A 376 -12.55 16.36 0.60
C TRP A 376 -13.05 15.26 -0.34
N ARG A 377 -14.13 15.51 -1.07
CA ARG A 377 -14.74 14.56 -2.02
C ARG A 377 -14.11 14.66 -3.38
#